data_b04e40dba4c5ce2155acbfaf9187dc02
#
_entry.id   b04e40dba4c5ce2155acbfaf9187dc02
#
_cell.length_a   1.000
_cell.length_b   1.000
_cell.length_c   1.000
_cell.angle_alpha   90.00
_cell.angle_beta   90.00
_cell.angle_gamma   90.00
#
_symmetry.space_group_name_H-M   'P 1'
#
loop_
_entity.id
_entity.type
_entity.pdbx_description
1 polymer ?
#
loop_
_entity_poly.entity_id
_entity_poly.type
_entity_poly.pdbx_seq_one_letter_code
_entity_poly.pdbx_strand_id
1 'polypeptide(L)'
;MDFNLITTDKDSRARAGLIKTDHGEIETPIFMPVGTAGTVKGVHQRELEDDIQAQIILGNTYHLYLRPGLDILEKAGGLHKFNGWRKPILTDSGGYQVYSLSERRKIIEKGVEFKSHIDGSKHFFTPEYAMDVQRVIGADIIMAFDECTPYPCEYGYAKRSMEMTHRWLKRCCNRFDETESKYGYNQTLFPIVQGSVYDDLREKSAEFIASMDREGNAIGGLSVGEPAEDMYKHTDIVTRILPADKPRYLMGVGTPINILETIALGIDMFDCVMPTRNARNGMLFTSEGFINIKNKKWEADFSPIDPNGTSYVDSFYSKAYLRHLTISKEILGAQIASIHNLSFYIWLVKEARKHIIAGDFHPWKTEMVRKMATRL
;
A
#
# COMPACT_ATOMS: atom_id res chain seq x y z
N MET A 1 -14.04 13.04 -1.98
CA MET A 1 -12.92 12.90 -1.00
C MET A 1 -12.28 14.26 -0.85
N ASP A 2 -11.90 14.64 0.38
CA ASP A 2 -11.21 15.91 0.63
C ASP A 2 -9.88 15.63 1.31
N PHE A 3 -8.86 16.43 0.98
CA PHE A 3 -7.57 16.38 1.66
C PHE A 3 -7.24 17.74 2.26
N ASN A 4 -6.94 17.74 3.55
CA ASN A 4 -6.52 18.93 4.28
C ASN A 4 -5.07 18.76 4.76
N LEU A 5 -4.14 19.51 4.18
CA LEU A 5 -2.75 19.59 4.65
C LEU A 5 -2.71 20.43 5.92
N ILE A 6 -2.30 19.81 7.05
CA ILE A 6 -2.26 20.45 8.37
C ILE A 6 -0.95 21.19 8.56
N THR A 7 0.18 20.51 8.28
CA THR A 7 1.52 21.11 8.44
C THR A 7 2.55 20.35 7.59
N THR A 8 3.67 21.03 7.34
CA THR A 8 4.88 20.46 6.73
C THR A 8 6.05 20.64 7.67
N ASP A 9 6.91 19.64 7.78
CA ASP A 9 8.12 19.72 8.59
C ASP A 9 9.06 20.81 8.06
N LYS A 10 9.74 21.52 8.97
CA LYS A 10 10.62 22.66 8.61
C LYS A 10 11.94 22.23 7.95
N ASP A 11 12.42 21.04 8.27
CA ASP A 11 13.74 20.53 7.86
C ASP A 11 13.67 19.47 6.76
N SER A 12 12.44 19.12 6.33
CA SER A 12 12.19 18.14 5.26
C SER A 12 10.89 18.47 4.51
N ARG A 13 10.48 17.62 3.59
CA ARG A 13 9.15 17.73 2.95
C ARG A 13 8.10 16.80 3.57
N ALA A 14 8.42 16.21 4.71
CA ALA A 14 7.46 15.43 5.48
C ALA A 14 6.25 16.29 5.84
N ARG A 15 5.06 15.73 5.70
CA ARG A 15 3.81 16.47 5.91
C ARG A 15 2.78 15.65 6.65
N ALA A 16 1.98 16.32 7.45
CA ALA A 16 0.84 15.75 8.13
C ALA A 16 -0.45 16.34 7.56
N GLY A 17 -1.38 15.48 7.18
CA GLY A 17 -2.66 15.85 6.61
C GLY A 17 -3.81 15.01 7.14
N LEU A 18 -5.00 15.24 6.60
CA LEU A 18 -6.22 14.51 6.88
C LEU A 18 -6.98 14.29 5.58
N ILE A 19 -7.24 13.04 5.24
CA ILE A 19 -8.11 12.63 4.12
C ILE A 19 -9.49 12.32 4.70
N LYS A 20 -10.54 12.84 4.07
CA LYS A 20 -11.95 12.53 4.41
C LYS A 20 -12.60 11.75 3.28
N THR A 21 -13.18 10.59 3.64
CA THR A 21 -14.00 9.76 2.77
C THR A 21 -15.38 9.57 3.40
N ASP A 22 -16.31 8.96 2.68
CA ASP A 22 -17.65 8.67 3.21
C ASP A 22 -17.63 7.57 4.30
N HIS A 23 -16.55 6.75 4.38
CA HIS A 23 -16.37 5.74 5.43
C HIS A 23 -15.44 6.19 6.57
N GLY A 24 -14.99 7.44 6.59
CA GLY A 24 -14.22 7.99 7.70
C GLY A 24 -13.00 8.80 7.31
N GLU A 25 -12.24 9.17 8.32
CA GLU A 25 -11.05 10.00 8.21
C GLU A 25 -9.78 9.17 8.24
N ILE A 26 -8.77 9.61 7.50
CA ILE A 26 -7.45 8.99 7.43
C ILE A 26 -6.40 10.05 7.73
N GLU A 27 -5.70 9.89 8.83
CA GLU A 27 -4.58 10.74 9.21
C GLU A 27 -3.31 10.33 8.46
N THR A 28 -2.68 11.27 7.78
CA THR A 28 -1.43 10.99 7.04
C THR A 28 -0.20 11.54 7.78
N PRO A 29 0.99 10.88 7.65
CA PRO A 29 1.27 9.69 6.87
C PRO A 29 0.53 8.45 7.37
N ILE A 30 0.17 7.52 6.46
CA ILE A 30 -0.58 6.31 6.80
C ILE A 30 0.00 5.07 6.11
N PHE A 31 -0.01 3.94 6.80
CA PHE A 31 0.25 2.62 6.22
C PHE A 31 -1.07 1.84 6.09
N MET A 32 -1.31 1.27 4.92
CA MET A 32 -2.52 0.49 4.60
C MET A 32 -2.22 -1.01 4.67
N PRO A 33 -2.75 -1.75 5.66
CA PRO A 33 -2.67 -3.20 5.67
C PRO A 33 -3.29 -3.81 4.41
N VAL A 34 -2.57 -4.76 3.79
CA VAL A 34 -3.03 -5.37 2.53
C VAL A 34 -3.97 -6.55 2.78
N GLY A 35 -5.21 -6.38 2.37
CA GLY A 35 -6.28 -7.37 2.37
C GLY A 35 -6.52 -7.99 0.99
N THR A 36 -5.55 -8.74 0.46
CA THR A 36 -5.50 -9.26 -0.93
C THR A 36 -6.81 -9.85 -1.43
N ALA A 37 -7.45 -10.72 -0.66
CA ALA A 37 -8.70 -11.39 -1.03
C ALA A 37 -9.87 -10.92 -0.12
N GLY A 38 -9.93 -9.62 0.17
CA GLY A 38 -10.91 -9.03 1.09
C GLY A 38 -10.60 -9.27 2.57
N THR A 39 -9.43 -9.79 2.89
CA THR A 39 -8.97 -10.03 4.27
C THR A 39 -7.48 -9.78 4.43
N VAL A 40 -7.08 -9.17 5.52
CA VAL A 40 -5.69 -9.11 5.96
C VAL A 40 -5.32 -10.47 6.54
N LYS A 41 -4.25 -11.09 6.03
CA LYS A 41 -3.94 -12.51 6.33
C LYS A 41 -3.68 -12.75 7.81
N GLY A 42 -4.52 -13.62 8.40
CA GLY A 42 -4.39 -14.07 9.79
C GLY A 42 -4.85 -13.06 10.84
N VAL A 43 -5.62 -12.03 10.45
CA VAL A 43 -6.09 -10.98 11.35
C VAL A 43 -7.58 -10.74 11.13
N HIS A 44 -8.37 -10.73 12.19
CA HIS A 44 -9.79 -10.40 12.12
C HIS A 44 -10.01 -8.90 11.96
N GLN A 45 -11.14 -8.51 11.35
CA GLN A 45 -11.52 -7.10 11.19
C GLN A 45 -11.58 -6.36 12.54
N ARG A 46 -12.09 -7.02 13.60
CA ARG A 46 -12.10 -6.46 14.94
C ARG A 46 -10.68 -6.10 15.43
N GLU A 47 -9.70 -6.99 15.26
CA GLU A 47 -8.32 -6.73 15.65
C GLU A 47 -7.68 -5.61 14.81
N LEU A 48 -8.03 -5.53 13.52
CA LEU A 48 -7.60 -4.41 12.66
C LEU A 48 -8.18 -3.07 13.14
N GLU A 49 -9.44 -3.06 13.58
CA GLU A 49 -10.14 -1.86 14.00
C GLU A 49 -9.78 -1.44 15.43
N ASP A 50 -9.86 -2.35 16.40
CA ASP A 50 -9.79 -2.05 17.82
C ASP A 50 -8.34 -2.06 18.35
N ASP A 51 -7.54 -3.04 17.93
CA ASP A 51 -6.21 -3.28 18.48
C ASP A 51 -5.12 -2.63 17.62
N ILE A 52 -5.09 -2.92 16.32
CA ILE A 52 -4.12 -2.37 15.37
C ILE A 52 -4.46 -0.91 15.03
N GLN A 53 -5.75 -0.55 15.09
CA GLN A 53 -6.27 0.77 14.79
C GLN A 53 -5.97 1.22 13.35
N ALA A 54 -6.08 0.30 12.40
CA ALA A 54 -5.99 0.62 10.99
C ALA A 54 -7.13 1.57 10.58
N GLN A 55 -6.80 2.64 9.86
CA GLN A 55 -7.79 3.63 9.41
C GLN A 55 -8.27 3.34 7.98
N ILE A 56 -7.50 2.59 7.22
CA ILE A 56 -7.76 2.19 5.83
C ILE A 56 -7.08 0.85 5.56
N ILE A 57 -7.67 0.02 4.71
CA ILE A 57 -7.06 -1.21 4.19
C ILE A 57 -7.01 -1.18 2.67
N LEU A 58 -6.13 -2.00 2.08
CA LEU A 58 -6.03 -2.16 0.63
C LEU A 58 -6.57 -3.51 0.19
N GLY A 59 -7.45 -3.52 -0.81
CA GLY A 59 -7.92 -4.71 -1.52
C GLY A 59 -7.27 -4.84 -2.90
N ASN A 60 -7.04 -6.07 -3.39
CA ASN A 60 -6.48 -6.26 -4.73
C ASN A 60 -7.58 -6.59 -5.74
N THR A 61 -7.80 -5.70 -6.69
CA THR A 61 -8.83 -5.80 -7.72
C THR A 61 -8.76 -7.11 -8.51
N TYR A 62 -7.57 -7.52 -8.95
CA TYR A 62 -7.37 -8.78 -9.68
C TYR A 62 -7.86 -10.00 -8.90
N HIS A 63 -7.51 -10.09 -7.62
CA HIS A 63 -7.90 -11.22 -6.78
C HIS A 63 -9.40 -11.23 -6.51
N LEU A 64 -9.98 -10.09 -6.18
CA LEU A 64 -11.40 -9.95 -5.90
C LEU A 64 -12.28 -10.20 -7.15
N TYR A 65 -11.79 -9.79 -8.31
CA TYR A 65 -12.42 -10.07 -9.60
C TYR A 65 -12.48 -11.57 -9.90
N LEU A 66 -11.39 -12.30 -9.67
CA LEU A 66 -11.36 -13.75 -9.90
C LEU A 66 -12.09 -14.55 -8.82
N ARG A 67 -12.01 -14.09 -7.56
CA ARG A 67 -12.63 -14.77 -6.42
C ARG A 67 -12.84 -13.78 -5.26
N PRO A 68 -14.08 -13.56 -4.81
CA PRO A 68 -15.28 -14.34 -5.04
C PRO A 68 -15.92 -14.12 -6.41
N GLY A 69 -15.50 -13.08 -7.18
CA GLY A 69 -16.10 -12.66 -8.44
C GLY A 69 -17.11 -11.53 -8.26
N LEU A 70 -17.34 -10.78 -9.35
CA LEU A 70 -18.13 -9.56 -9.31
C LEU A 70 -19.58 -9.79 -8.93
N ASP A 71 -20.21 -10.87 -9.42
CA ASP A 71 -21.61 -11.19 -9.13
C ASP A 71 -21.86 -11.39 -7.63
N ILE A 72 -20.90 -11.99 -6.93
CA ILE A 72 -21.01 -12.21 -5.48
C ILE A 72 -20.81 -10.90 -4.73
N LEU A 73 -19.83 -10.09 -5.12
CA LEU A 73 -19.57 -8.79 -4.50
C LEU A 73 -20.75 -7.82 -4.70
N GLU A 74 -21.32 -7.79 -5.89
CA GLU A 74 -22.49 -6.96 -6.19
C GLU A 74 -23.72 -7.36 -5.37
N LYS A 75 -24.01 -8.67 -5.30
CA LYS A 75 -25.10 -9.21 -4.46
C LYS A 75 -24.89 -8.93 -2.97
N ALA A 76 -23.65 -8.90 -2.51
CA ALA A 76 -23.30 -8.56 -1.12
C ALA A 76 -23.48 -7.05 -0.82
N GLY A 77 -23.53 -6.20 -1.85
CA GLY A 77 -23.57 -4.75 -1.70
C GLY A 77 -22.18 -4.13 -1.55
N GLY A 78 -21.19 -4.67 -2.25
CA GLY A 78 -19.80 -4.22 -2.29
C GLY A 78 -18.90 -4.86 -1.24
N LEU A 79 -17.60 -4.55 -1.34
CA LEU A 79 -16.56 -5.16 -0.50
C LEU A 79 -16.73 -4.85 0.99
N HIS A 80 -17.13 -3.62 1.34
CA HIS A 80 -17.38 -3.23 2.73
C HIS A 80 -18.38 -4.15 3.42
N LYS A 81 -19.50 -4.42 2.77
CA LYS A 81 -20.53 -5.33 3.32
C LYS A 81 -20.09 -6.79 3.25
N PHE A 82 -19.37 -7.17 2.20
CA PHE A 82 -18.91 -8.54 2.02
C PHE A 82 -17.93 -8.98 3.10
N ASN A 83 -16.96 -8.13 3.47
CA ASN A 83 -15.93 -8.47 4.45
C ASN A 83 -16.19 -7.89 5.85
N GLY A 84 -17.24 -7.09 6.04
CA GLY A 84 -17.58 -6.46 7.31
C GLY A 84 -16.64 -5.34 7.76
N TRP A 85 -15.88 -4.73 6.84
CA TRP A 85 -15.00 -3.61 7.14
C TRP A 85 -15.74 -2.28 6.97
N ARG A 86 -15.72 -1.44 8.01
CA ARG A 86 -16.54 -0.21 8.07
C ARG A 86 -15.78 1.07 7.77
N LYS A 87 -14.44 1.00 7.73
CA LYS A 87 -13.58 2.15 7.47
C LYS A 87 -13.15 2.19 6.00
N PRO A 88 -12.44 3.21 5.53
CA PRO A 88 -12.02 3.34 4.14
C PRO A 88 -11.32 2.10 3.57
N ILE A 89 -11.53 1.87 2.27
CA ILE A 89 -10.83 0.87 1.46
C ILE A 89 -10.23 1.56 0.24
N LEU A 90 -8.99 1.21 -0.09
CA LEU A 90 -8.38 1.48 -1.39
C LEU A 90 -8.30 0.17 -2.18
N THR A 91 -8.61 0.19 -3.48
CA THR A 91 -8.31 -0.93 -4.38
C THR A 91 -7.25 -0.54 -5.40
N ASP A 92 -6.27 -1.44 -5.62
CA ASP A 92 -5.31 -1.28 -6.71
C ASP A 92 -5.99 -1.42 -8.08
N SER A 93 -5.25 -1.13 -9.16
CA SER A 93 -5.77 -1.24 -10.53
C SER A 93 -5.94 -2.69 -11.02
N GLY A 94 -5.28 -3.65 -10.36
CA GLY A 94 -5.10 -5.03 -10.83
C GLY A 94 -3.98 -5.20 -11.86
N GLY A 95 -3.42 -4.11 -12.40
CA GLY A 95 -2.38 -4.16 -13.44
C GLY A 95 -1.11 -4.90 -13.01
N TYR A 96 -0.61 -4.63 -11.83
CA TYR A 96 0.59 -5.30 -11.30
C TYR A 96 0.39 -6.81 -11.12
N GLN A 97 -0.77 -7.26 -10.62
CA GLN A 97 -1.04 -8.69 -10.42
C GLN A 97 -1.21 -9.42 -11.75
N VAL A 98 -1.84 -8.79 -12.73
CA VAL A 98 -1.87 -9.30 -14.10
C VAL A 98 -0.45 -9.43 -14.66
N TYR A 99 0.44 -8.48 -14.32
CA TYR A 99 1.84 -8.53 -14.66
C TYR A 99 2.58 -9.67 -13.95
N SER A 100 2.48 -9.77 -12.63
CA SER A 100 3.32 -10.65 -11.79
C SER A 100 2.84 -12.10 -11.71
N LEU A 101 1.53 -12.37 -11.84
CA LEU A 101 0.91 -13.68 -11.61
C LEU A 101 0.50 -14.42 -12.89
N SER A 102 0.45 -13.74 -14.04
CA SER A 102 0.08 -14.37 -15.29
C SER A 102 1.32 -14.76 -16.09
N GLU A 103 1.57 -16.07 -16.21
CA GLU A 103 2.66 -16.61 -17.05
C GLU A 103 2.51 -16.25 -18.55
N ARG A 104 1.27 -16.02 -19.00
CA ARG A 104 0.94 -15.65 -20.38
C ARG A 104 0.01 -14.47 -20.40
N ARG A 105 0.58 -13.28 -20.59
CA ARG A 105 -0.15 -12.04 -20.81
C ARG A 105 0.21 -11.43 -22.15
N LYS A 106 -0.74 -10.71 -22.73
CA LYS A 106 -0.51 -9.89 -23.91
C LYS A 106 -1.00 -8.47 -23.64
N ILE A 107 -0.07 -7.54 -23.62
CA ILE A 107 -0.35 -6.12 -23.44
C ILE A 107 -0.47 -5.49 -24.82
N ILE A 108 -1.55 -4.79 -25.07
CA ILE A 108 -1.83 -4.06 -26.31
C ILE A 108 -2.47 -2.72 -25.98
N GLU A 109 -2.52 -1.80 -26.91
CA GLU A 109 -3.13 -0.47 -26.69
C GLU A 109 -4.56 -0.53 -26.15
N LYS A 110 -5.32 -1.54 -26.54
CA LYS A 110 -6.71 -1.71 -26.08
C LYS A 110 -6.82 -2.14 -24.62
N GLY A 111 -5.81 -2.87 -24.07
CA GLY A 111 -5.84 -3.42 -22.72
C GLY A 111 -4.91 -4.64 -22.58
N VAL A 112 -5.17 -5.48 -21.59
CA VAL A 112 -4.35 -6.63 -21.24
C VAL A 112 -5.16 -7.92 -21.29
N GLU A 113 -4.73 -8.87 -22.15
CA GLU A 113 -5.20 -10.26 -22.13
C GLU A 113 -4.35 -11.08 -21.18
N PHE A 114 -4.98 -11.84 -20.30
CA PHE A 114 -4.28 -12.70 -19.34
C PHE A 114 -5.05 -13.99 -19.05
N LYS A 115 -4.35 -14.94 -18.44
CA LYS A 115 -4.97 -16.17 -17.92
C LYS A 115 -5.04 -16.13 -16.40
N SER A 116 -6.19 -16.52 -15.86
CA SER A 116 -6.39 -16.72 -14.43
C SER A 116 -5.39 -17.76 -13.89
N HIS A 117 -4.71 -17.41 -12.79
CA HIS A 117 -3.83 -18.34 -12.07
C HIS A 117 -4.61 -19.41 -11.28
N ILE A 118 -5.94 -19.28 -11.17
CA ILE A 118 -6.80 -20.20 -10.42
C ILE A 118 -7.22 -21.38 -11.28
N ASP A 119 -7.70 -21.10 -12.51
CA ASP A 119 -8.34 -22.09 -13.39
C ASP A 119 -7.88 -22.02 -14.86
N GLY A 120 -6.97 -21.08 -15.18
CA GLY A 120 -6.45 -20.90 -16.54
C GLY A 120 -7.42 -20.23 -17.52
N SER A 121 -8.60 -19.77 -17.07
CA SER A 121 -9.56 -19.05 -17.91
C SER A 121 -8.96 -17.76 -18.49
N LYS A 122 -9.39 -17.38 -19.69
CA LYS A 122 -8.91 -16.18 -20.38
C LYS A 122 -9.75 -14.97 -19.98
N HIS A 123 -9.09 -13.88 -19.70
CA HIS A 123 -9.69 -12.60 -19.34
C HIS A 123 -9.06 -11.47 -20.15
N PHE A 124 -9.81 -10.38 -20.30
CA PHE A 124 -9.34 -9.19 -20.99
C PHE A 124 -9.74 -7.95 -20.19
N PHE A 125 -8.75 -7.24 -19.66
CA PHE A 125 -8.95 -5.97 -18.96
C PHE A 125 -8.64 -4.82 -19.91
N THR A 126 -9.62 -3.94 -20.09
CA THR A 126 -9.43 -2.60 -20.66
C THR A 126 -9.41 -1.56 -19.53
N PRO A 127 -8.90 -0.37 -19.75
CA PRO A 127 -9.01 0.71 -18.77
C PRO A 127 -10.45 0.97 -18.31
N GLU A 128 -11.42 0.96 -19.23
CA GLU A 128 -12.84 1.13 -18.91
C GLU A 128 -13.35 0.00 -18.03
N TYR A 129 -13.03 -1.24 -18.40
CA TYR A 129 -13.48 -2.41 -17.65
C TYR A 129 -12.87 -2.48 -16.25
N ALA A 130 -11.61 -2.04 -16.08
CA ALA A 130 -10.99 -1.93 -14.76
C ALA A 130 -11.73 -0.93 -13.86
N MET A 131 -12.28 0.16 -14.42
CA MET A 131 -13.15 1.09 -13.68
C MET A 131 -14.46 0.41 -13.29
N ASP A 132 -15.13 -0.28 -14.22
CA ASP A 132 -16.37 -1.00 -13.97
C ASP A 132 -16.20 -2.06 -12.88
N VAL A 133 -15.10 -2.82 -12.90
CA VAL A 133 -14.74 -3.80 -11.86
C VAL A 133 -14.62 -3.12 -10.49
N GLN A 134 -13.90 -2.00 -10.39
CA GLN A 134 -13.72 -1.28 -9.14
C GLN A 134 -15.02 -0.57 -8.67
N ARG A 135 -15.92 -0.20 -9.60
CA ARG A 135 -17.27 0.26 -9.23
C ARG A 135 -18.09 -0.84 -8.53
N VAL A 136 -17.97 -2.08 -9.01
CA VAL A 136 -18.64 -3.25 -8.38
C VAL A 136 -17.98 -3.62 -7.04
N ILE A 137 -16.65 -3.54 -6.94
CA ILE A 137 -15.95 -3.79 -5.67
C ILE A 137 -16.35 -2.74 -4.64
N GLY A 138 -16.46 -1.46 -5.01
CA GLY A 138 -16.99 -0.40 -4.17
C GLY A 138 -15.99 0.08 -3.10
N ALA A 139 -14.70 0.24 -3.42
CA ALA A 139 -13.73 0.88 -2.54
C ALA A 139 -13.91 2.42 -2.57
N ASP A 140 -13.47 3.13 -1.51
CA ASP A 140 -13.50 4.60 -1.44
C ASP A 140 -12.50 5.23 -2.42
N ILE A 141 -11.30 4.65 -2.49
CA ILE A 141 -10.24 5.08 -3.40
C ILE A 141 -9.96 3.96 -4.39
N ILE A 142 -10.01 4.27 -5.67
CA ILE A 142 -9.73 3.33 -6.77
C ILE A 142 -8.57 3.84 -7.61
N MET A 143 -7.80 2.92 -8.19
CA MET A 143 -6.62 3.26 -8.96
C MET A 143 -6.88 3.18 -10.46
N ALA A 144 -6.31 4.11 -11.23
CA ALA A 144 -6.32 4.04 -12.68
C ALA A 144 -5.56 2.79 -13.16
N PHE A 145 -6.02 2.19 -14.27
CA PHE A 145 -5.35 1.04 -14.86
C PHE A 145 -4.04 1.46 -15.52
N ASP A 146 -2.94 0.80 -15.18
CA ASP A 146 -1.58 1.14 -15.56
C ASP A 146 -0.77 -0.08 -15.97
N GLU A 147 0.37 0.16 -16.61
CA GLU A 147 1.42 -0.84 -16.82
C GLU A 147 2.62 -0.55 -15.93
N CYS A 148 2.88 -1.44 -14.98
CA CYS A 148 4.11 -1.44 -14.18
C CYS A 148 5.21 -2.19 -14.95
N THR A 149 6.28 -1.49 -15.32
CA THR A 149 7.42 -2.10 -16.00
C THR A 149 8.30 -2.89 -15.06
N PRO A 150 9.02 -3.95 -15.53
CA PRO A 150 10.01 -4.65 -14.71
C PRO A 150 11.24 -3.75 -14.43
N TYR A 151 12.03 -4.15 -13.45
CA TYR A 151 13.37 -3.64 -13.27
C TYR A 151 14.40 -4.78 -13.44
N PRO A 152 15.51 -4.57 -14.20
CA PRO A 152 15.77 -3.42 -15.06
C PRO A 152 14.84 -3.37 -16.29
N CYS A 153 14.68 -2.19 -16.87
CA CYS A 153 13.85 -1.96 -18.04
C CYS A 153 14.57 -1.05 -19.04
N GLU A 154 14.55 -1.40 -20.31
CA GLU A 154 15.12 -0.57 -21.37
C GLU A 154 14.35 0.76 -21.52
N TYR A 155 15.07 1.87 -21.70
CA TYR A 155 14.49 3.22 -21.84
C TYR A 155 13.36 3.31 -22.87
N GLY A 156 13.57 2.74 -24.05
CA GLY A 156 12.55 2.75 -25.12
C GLY A 156 11.27 2.00 -24.75
N TYR A 157 11.37 0.92 -23.96
CA TYR A 157 10.20 0.22 -23.44
C TYR A 157 9.54 1.02 -22.32
N ALA A 158 10.29 1.52 -21.36
CA ALA A 158 9.78 2.35 -20.28
C ALA A 158 8.99 3.56 -20.80
N LYS A 159 9.52 4.25 -21.83
CA LYS A 159 8.87 5.38 -22.48
C LYS A 159 7.54 5.00 -23.14
N ARG A 160 7.52 3.93 -23.95
CA ARG A 160 6.27 3.47 -24.59
C ARG A 160 5.22 3.04 -23.58
N SER A 161 5.62 2.33 -22.52
CA SER A 161 4.76 1.90 -21.42
C SER A 161 4.15 3.09 -20.67
N MET A 162 4.97 4.07 -20.31
CA MET A 162 4.51 5.31 -19.68
C MET A 162 3.49 6.06 -20.57
N GLU A 163 3.81 6.23 -21.87
CA GLU A 163 2.91 6.92 -22.81
C GLU A 163 1.59 6.15 -23.01
N MET A 164 1.61 4.82 -23.00
CA MET A 164 0.40 3.98 -23.02
C MET A 164 -0.40 4.14 -21.73
N THR A 165 0.25 4.11 -20.57
CA THR A 165 -0.40 4.35 -19.27
C THR A 165 -1.10 5.72 -19.25
N HIS A 166 -0.50 6.77 -19.82
CA HIS A 166 -1.14 8.09 -19.93
C HIS A 166 -2.41 8.05 -20.81
N ARG A 167 -2.40 7.31 -21.92
CA ARG A 167 -3.60 7.14 -22.76
C ARG A 167 -4.67 6.31 -22.03
N TRP A 168 -4.27 5.29 -21.33
CA TRP A 168 -5.17 4.48 -20.50
C TRP A 168 -5.78 5.30 -19.36
N LEU A 169 -4.99 6.17 -18.72
CA LEU A 169 -5.52 7.07 -17.68
C LEU A 169 -6.65 7.95 -18.21
N LYS A 170 -6.50 8.56 -19.39
CA LYS A 170 -7.58 9.35 -20.00
C LYS A 170 -8.85 8.53 -20.19
N ARG A 171 -8.72 7.28 -20.62
CA ARG A 171 -9.84 6.35 -20.78
C ARG A 171 -10.46 5.98 -19.43
N CYS A 172 -9.64 5.72 -18.39
CA CYS A 172 -10.11 5.51 -17.03
C CYS A 172 -10.91 6.71 -16.51
N CYS A 173 -10.37 7.93 -16.69
CA CYS A 173 -11.03 9.16 -16.25
C CYS A 173 -12.39 9.34 -16.94
N ASN A 174 -12.45 9.20 -18.27
CA ASN A 174 -13.70 9.31 -19.02
C ASN A 174 -14.73 8.28 -18.50
N ARG A 175 -14.33 7.01 -18.34
CA ARG A 175 -15.24 5.97 -17.86
C ARG A 175 -15.68 6.22 -16.41
N PHE A 176 -14.77 6.69 -15.56
CA PHE A 176 -15.10 7.05 -14.19
C PHE A 176 -16.12 8.20 -14.10
N ASP A 177 -15.93 9.24 -14.92
CA ASP A 177 -16.80 10.43 -14.96
C ASP A 177 -18.16 10.12 -15.61
N GLU A 178 -18.26 9.12 -16.50
CA GLU A 178 -19.49 8.62 -17.12
C GLU A 178 -20.31 7.68 -16.24
N THR A 179 -19.72 7.16 -15.14
CA THR A 179 -20.35 6.14 -14.30
C THR A 179 -20.50 6.61 -12.85
N GLU A 180 -21.58 6.21 -12.21
CA GLU A 180 -21.84 6.52 -10.81
C GLU A 180 -21.38 5.38 -9.89
N SER A 181 -21.10 5.72 -8.61
CA SER A 181 -20.85 4.72 -7.57
C SER A 181 -22.14 3.92 -7.28
N LYS A 182 -21.99 2.61 -7.03
CA LYS A 182 -23.14 1.68 -6.96
C LYS A 182 -23.83 1.64 -5.59
N TYR A 183 -23.19 2.08 -4.51
CA TYR A 183 -23.63 1.74 -3.15
C TYR A 183 -23.98 2.97 -2.30
N GLY A 184 -24.18 4.14 -2.91
CA GLY A 184 -24.68 5.35 -2.25
C GLY A 184 -23.63 6.17 -1.51
N TYR A 185 -22.33 5.90 -1.75
CA TYR A 185 -21.19 6.70 -1.30
C TYR A 185 -20.24 7.00 -2.46
N ASN A 186 -19.43 8.03 -2.30
CA ASN A 186 -18.53 8.49 -3.36
C ASN A 186 -17.27 7.63 -3.43
N GLN A 187 -16.77 7.44 -4.65
CA GLN A 187 -15.47 6.86 -4.92
C GLN A 187 -14.57 7.92 -5.55
N THR A 188 -13.26 7.80 -5.34
CA THR A 188 -12.26 8.72 -5.86
C THR A 188 -11.24 7.97 -6.70
N LEU A 189 -10.90 8.51 -7.87
CA LEU A 189 -9.91 7.91 -8.78
C LEU A 189 -8.54 8.55 -8.59
N PHE A 190 -7.52 7.73 -8.27
CA PHE A 190 -6.12 8.16 -8.23
C PHE A 190 -5.39 7.73 -9.52
N PRO A 191 -4.80 8.68 -10.26
CA PRO A 191 -3.86 8.40 -11.33
C PRO A 191 -2.50 7.93 -10.79
N ILE A 192 -1.71 7.25 -11.64
CA ILE A 192 -0.43 6.65 -11.27
C ILE A 192 0.70 7.20 -12.14
N VAL A 193 1.72 7.79 -11.52
CA VAL A 193 2.97 8.18 -12.17
C VAL A 193 3.78 6.94 -12.47
N GLN A 194 4.21 6.77 -13.73
CA GLN A 194 5.10 5.72 -14.19
C GLN A 194 6.40 6.32 -14.77
N GLY A 195 7.32 5.55 -15.31
CA GLY A 195 8.56 6.04 -15.92
C GLY A 195 9.82 5.25 -15.53
N SER A 196 9.66 4.09 -14.85
CA SER A 196 10.78 3.26 -14.38
C SER A 196 11.79 4.09 -13.56
N VAL A 197 13.09 3.92 -13.77
CA VAL A 197 14.18 4.65 -13.11
C VAL A 197 14.83 5.68 -14.05
N TYR A 198 14.04 6.41 -14.82
CA TYR A 198 14.51 7.42 -15.76
C TYR A 198 13.95 8.80 -15.37
N ASP A 199 14.84 9.74 -15.05
CA ASP A 199 14.52 11.07 -14.52
C ASP A 199 13.52 11.81 -15.42
N ASP A 200 13.82 11.94 -16.71
CA ASP A 200 12.99 12.63 -17.69
C ASP A 200 11.61 12.01 -17.90
N LEU A 201 11.52 10.68 -17.80
CA LEU A 201 10.23 9.98 -17.87
C LEU A 201 9.41 10.20 -16.61
N ARG A 202 10.04 10.18 -15.42
CA ARG A 202 9.37 10.48 -14.15
C ARG A 202 8.85 11.92 -14.10
N GLU A 203 9.66 12.88 -14.52
CA GLU A 203 9.26 14.30 -14.64
C GLU A 203 8.06 14.45 -15.58
N LYS A 204 8.18 13.97 -16.80
CA LYS A 204 7.11 14.03 -17.82
C LYS A 204 5.83 13.35 -17.35
N SER A 205 5.95 12.21 -16.66
CA SER A 205 4.79 11.50 -16.13
C SER A 205 4.14 12.27 -14.98
N ALA A 206 4.94 12.82 -14.05
CA ALA A 206 4.43 13.60 -12.94
C ALA A 206 3.70 14.88 -13.41
N GLU A 207 4.25 15.59 -14.41
CA GLU A 207 3.60 16.76 -15.01
C GLU A 207 2.26 16.39 -15.66
N PHE A 208 2.23 15.28 -16.43
CA PHE A 208 1.01 14.81 -17.04
C PHE A 208 -0.05 14.43 -16.00
N ILE A 209 0.34 13.68 -14.95
CA ILE A 209 -0.55 13.28 -13.88
C ILE A 209 -1.09 14.50 -13.12
N ALA A 210 -0.23 15.47 -12.78
CA ALA A 210 -0.64 16.72 -12.13
C ALA A 210 -1.66 17.48 -12.98
N SER A 211 -1.50 17.50 -14.32
CA SER A 211 -2.42 18.16 -15.23
C SER A 211 -3.81 17.53 -15.32
N MET A 212 -3.97 16.29 -14.88
CA MET A 212 -5.28 15.60 -14.82
C MET A 212 -6.15 16.08 -13.66
N ASP A 213 -5.59 16.81 -12.71
CA ASP A 213 -6.26 17.46 -11.56
C ASP A 213 -7.25 16.56 -10.81
N ARG A 214 -6.84 15.33 -10.50
CA ARG A 214 -7.62 14.42 -9.67
C ARG A 214 -7.35 14.67 -8.17
N GLU A 215 -8.20 14.12 -7.31
CA GLU A 215 -8.20 14.39 -5.86
C GLU A 215 -7.01 13.80 -5.10
N GLY A 216 -6.23 12.93 -5.71
CA GLY A 216 -5.00 12.36 -5.17
C GLY A 216 -4.15 11.75 -6.26
N ASN A 217 -2.88 11.45 -5.96
CA ASN A 217 -1.92 10.95 -6.94
C ASN A 217 -1.12 9.79 -6.37
N ALA A 218 -0.82 8.79 -7.19
CA ALA A 218 0.03 7.68 -6.82
C ALA A 218 1.34 7.65 -7.63
N ILE A 219 2.36 7.02 -7.06
CA ILE A 219 3.66 6.77 -7.66
C ILE A 219 3.84 5.25 -7.73
N GLY A 220 3.78 4.71 -8.95
CA GLY A 220 4.01 3.30 -9.24
C GLY A 220 5.35 3.05 -9.93
N GLY A 221 5.64 1.77 -10.21
CA GLY A 221 6.86 1.34 -10.91
C GLY A 221 8.15 1.60 -10.15
N LEU A 222 8.09 1.71 -8.83
CA LEU A 222 9.20 1.71 -7.89
C LEU A 222 9.01 0.56 -6.89
N SER A 223 10.06 0.21 -6.14
CA SER A 223 10.09 -0.98 -5.26
C SER A 223 9.86 -2.31 -6.02
N VAL A 224 10.36 -2.37 -7.25
CA VAL A 224 10.26 -3.55 -8.13
C VAL A 224 11.62 -4.23 -8.35
N GLY A 225 12.65 -3.87 -7.57
CA GLY A 225 13.97 -4.49 -7.58
C GLY A 225 15.14 -3.52 -7.74
N GLU A 226 14.88 -2.23 -7.92
CA GLU A 226 15.89 -1.18 -7.97
C GLU A 226 16.55 -0.95 -6.60
N PRO A 227 17.78 -0.38 -6.54
CA PRO A 227 18.39 0.09 -5.31
C PRO A 227 17.51 1.15 -4.61
N ALA A 228 17.57 1.21 -3.28
CA ALA A 228 16.79 2.15 -2.48
C ALA A 228 17.10 3.61 -2.84
N GLU A 229 18.35 3.91 -3.17
CA GLU A 229 18.79 5.25 -3.58
C GLU A 229 18.08 5.72 -4.87
N ASP A 230 17.91 4.82 -5.83
CA ASP A 230 17.15 5.11 -7.07
C ASP A 230 15.68 5.35 -6.77
N MET A 231 15.06 4.54 -5.90
CA MET A 231 13.69 4.75 -5.45
C MET A 231 13.54 6.12 -4.76
N TYR A 232 14.45 6.50 -3.87
CA TYR A 232 14.40 7.80 -3.19
C TYR A 232 14.58 8.96 -4.17
N LYS A 233 15.55 8.87 -5.08
CA LYS A 233 15.79 9.87 -6.12
C LYS A 233 14.54 10.12 -6.97
N HIS A 234 13.92 9.07 -7.47
CA HIS A 234 12.75 9.21 -8.35
C HIS A 234 11.50 9.63 -7.59
N THR A 235 11.37 9.22 -6.32
CA THR A 235 10.31 9.74 -5.42
C THR A 235 10.50 11.25 -5.20
N ASP A 236 11.74 11.71 -4.97
CA ASP A 236 12.07 13.15 -4.79
C ASP A 236 11.69 13.96 -6.04
N ILE A 237 12.07 13.52 -7.22
CA ILE A 237 11.73 14.15 -8.49
C ILE A 237 10.22 14.32 -8.61
N VAL A 238 9.47 13.24 -8.43
CA VAL A 238 8.02 13.23 -8.62
C VAL A 238 7.30 14.10 -7.58
N THR A 239 7.67 14.02 -6.31
CA THR A 239 6.99 14.79 -5.25
C THR A 239 7.22 16.30 -5.32
N ARG A 240 8.26 16.77 -6.05
CA ARG A 240 8.47 18.20 -6.36
C ARG A 240 7.49 18.75 -7.37
N ILE A 241 6.93 17.87 -8.21
CA ILE A 241 6.03 18.23 -9.33
C ILE A 241 4.57 18.05 -8.93
N LEU A 242 4.25 16.95 -8.21
CA LEU A 242 2.87 16.67 -7.81
C LEU A 242 2.31 17.75 -6.88
N PRO A 243 1.01 18.13 -7.03
CA PRO A 243 0.36 19.16 -6.23
C PRO A 243 0.54 18.94 -4.72
N ALA A 244 0.76 20.04 -3.99
CA ALA A 244 0.96 20.00 -2.54
C ALA A 244 -0.36 19.82 -1.77
N ASP A 245 -1.48 20.24 -2.35
CA ASP A 245 -2.83 20.17 -1.80
C ASP A 245 -3.54 18.83 -2.08
N LYS A 246 -2.83 17.84 -2.62
CA LYS A 246 -3.33 16.50 -2.91
C LYS A 246 -2.52 15.44 -2.14
N PRO A 247 -3.13 14.33 -1.68
CA PRO A 247 -2.38 13.24 -1.07
C PRO A 247 -1.54 12.49 -2.11
N ARG A 248 -0.38 11.97 -1.67
CA ARG A 248 0.60 11.26 -2.48
C ARG A 248 0.80 9.86 -1.95
N TYR A 249 0.50 8.87 -2.77
CA TYR A 249 0.59 7.46 -2.44
C TYR A 249 1.78 6.80 -3.15
N LEU A 250 2.76 6.31 -2.41
CA LEU A 250 3.88 5.51 -2.94
C LEU A 250 3.55 4.02 -2.82
N MET A 251 3.31 3.37 -3.96
CA MET A 251 2.77 2.01 -4.04
C MET A 251 3.83 0.95 -3.73
N GLY A 252 3.47 -0.03 -2.91
CA GLY A 252 4.25 -1.25 -2.67
C GLY A 252 5.51 -1.08 -1.81
N VAL A 253 5.74 0.09 -1.24
CA VAL A 253 6.93 0.38 -0.40
C VAL A 253 6.69 -0.02 1.05
N GLY A 254 7.53 -0.92 1.58
CA GLY A 254 7.21 -1.57 2.84
C GLY A 254 8.33 -1.86 3.83
N THR A 255 9.60 -1.50 3.62
CA THR A 255 10.54 -1.55 4.73
C THR A 255 10.34 -0.33 5.64
N PRO A 256 10.46 -0.47 6.98
CA PRO A 256 10.33 0.69 7.89
C PRO A 256 11.26 1.85 7.51
N ILE A 257 12.48 1.55 7.09
CA ILE A 257 13.47 2.55 6.65
C ILE A 257 12.96 3.28 5.39
N ASN A 258 12.51 2.56 4.37
CA ASN A 258 12.03 3.17 3.13
C ASN A 258 10.79 4.05 3.37
N ILE A 259 9.89 3.62 4.27
CA ILE A 259 8.72 4.42 4.68
C ILE A 259 9.18 5.74 5.29
N LEU A 260 10.09 5.72 6.27
CA LEU A 260 10.57 6.93 6.94
C LEU A 260 11.33 7.87 6.00
N GLU A 261 12.19 7.32 5.13
CA GLU A 261 12.92 8.12 4.15
C GLU A 261 12.00 8.78 3.13
N THR A 262 10.97 8.07 2.66
CA THR A 262 10.04 8.62 1.67
C THR A 262 8.96 9.52 2.29
N ILE A 263 8.61 9.37 3.58
CA ILE A 263 7.86 10.39 4.33
C ILE A 263 8.64 11.72 4.31
N ALA A 264 9.97 11.70 4.55
CA ALA A 264 10.82 12.88 4.46
C ALA A 264 10.78 13.55 3.07
N LEU A 265 10.47 12.79 2.02
CA LEU A 265 10.32 13.27 0.64
C LEU A 265 8.88 13.73 0.31
N GLY A 266 7.96 13.69 1.25
CA GLY A 266 6.59 14.21 1.10
C GLY A 266 5.55 13.20 0.65
N ILE A 267 5.74 11.91 0.97
CA ILE A 267 4.75 10.84 0.74
C ILE A 267 3.80 10.74 1.95
N ASP A 268 2.52 10.52 1.66
CA ASP A 268 1.42 10.45 2.63
C ASP A 268 0.90 9.03 2.88
N MET A 269 0.90 8.17 1.87
CA MET A 269 0.24 6.87 1.91
C MET A 269 1.17 5.76 1.43
N PHE A 270 1.09 4.61 2.10
CA PHE A 270 1.91 3.42 1.82
C PHE A 270 1.09 2.15 1.93
N ASP A 271 1.47 1.14 1.17
CA ASP A 271 1.04 -0.25 1.33
C ASP A 271 2.21 -1.20 1.13
N CYS A 272 2.16 -2.35 1.75
CA CYS A 272 2.98 -3.49 1.39
C CYS A 272 2.47 -4.77 2.06
N VAL A 273 2.67 -5.92 1.42
CA VAL A 273 2.41 -7.24 2.02
C VAL A 273 3.47 -7.64 3.05
N MET A 274 4.57 -6.89 3.13
CA MET A 274 5.75 -7.22 3.93
C MET A 274 5.44 -7.46 5.42
N PRO A 275 4.65 -6.64 6.13
CA PRO A 275 4.38 -6.86 7.54
C PRO A 275 3.86 -8.28 7.83
N THR A 276 2.80 -8.69 7.15
CA THR A 276 2.20 -10.02 7.37
C THR A 276 2.99 -11.15 6.72
N ARG A 277 3.65 -10.90 5.57
CA ARG A 277 4.52 -11.90 4.92
C ARG A 277 5.74 -12.21 5.78
N ASN A 278 6.43 -11.18 6.26
CA ASN A 278 7.60 -11.32 7.13
C ASN A 278 7.23 -11.97 8.47
N ALA A 279 6.12 -11.56 9.08
CA ALA A 279 5.59 -12.16 10.29
C ALA A 279 5.44 -13.67 10.18
N ARG A 280 4.75 -14.16 9.15
CA ARG A 280 4.58 -15.60 8.91
C ARG A 280 5.88 -16.34 8.61
N ASN A 281 6.93 -15.62 8.23
CA ASN A 281 8.28 -16.14 8.03
C ASN A 281 9.19 -15.98 9.25
N GLY A 282 8.67 -15.38 10.34
CA GLY A 282 9.38 -15.24 11.60
C GLY A 282 10.25 -13.99 11.72
N MET A 283 10.12 -13.02 10.80
CA MET A 283 10.78 -11.73 10.90
C MET A 283 9.82 -10.71 11.50
N LEU A 284 10.23 -10.09 12.62
CA LEU A 284 9.43 -9.12 13.37
C LEU A 284 10.19 -7.81 13.49
N PHE A 285 9.46 -6.70 13.43
CA PHE A 285 9.99 -5.36 13.64
C PHE A 285 9.62 -4.87 15.03
N THR A 286 10.57 -4.28 15.73
CA THR A 286 10.38 -3.72 17.07
C THR A 286 10.85 -2.29 17.11
N SER A 287 10.50 -1.55 18.15
CA SER A 287 10.96 -0.16 18.37
C SER A 287 12.48 0.00 18.45
N GLU A 288 13.22 -1.09 18.69
CA GLU A 288 14.68 -1.09 18.85
C GLU A 288 15.42 -1.72 17.66
N GLY A 289 14.71 -2.33 16.72
CA GLY A 289 15.29 -3.00 15.56
C GLY A 289 14.45 -4.15 15.04
N PHE A 290 15.03 -5.13 14.38
CA PHE A 290 14.30 -6.29 13.90
C PHE A 290 14.88 -7.61 14.44
N ILE A 291 13.99 -8.59 14.63
CA ILE A 291 14.34 -9.92 15.13
C ILE A 291 13.92 -11.01 14.16
N ASN A 292 14.69 -12.11 14.11
CA ASN A 292 14.18 -13.36 13.57
C ASN A 292 13.84 -14.28 14.73
N ILE A 293 12.55 -14.45 14.97
CA ILE A 293 12.04 -15.22 16.12
C ILE A 293 12.43 -16.72 16.09
N LYS A 294 12.84 -17.23 14.93
CA LYS A 294 13.33 -18.61 14.78
C LYS A 294 14.70 -18.83 15.40
N ASN A 295 15.48 -17.77 15.70
CA ASN A 295 16.79 -17.89 16.29
C ASN A 295 16.74 -18.59 17.64
N LYS A 296 17.71 -19.48 17.90
CA LYS A 296 17.80 -20.29 19.13
C LYS A 296 17.91 -19.42 20.39
N LYS A 297 18.52 -18.25 20.31
CA LYS A 297 18.69 -17.34 21.46
C LYS A 297 17.37 -16.92 22.10
N TRP A 298 16.24 -16.99 21.40
CA TRP A 298 14.91 -16.66 21.90
C TRP A 298 14.20 -17.83 22.61
N GLU A 299 14.82 -19.03 22.66
CA GLU A 299 14.18 -20.24 23.18
C GLU A 299 13.79 -20.16 24.66
N ALA A 300 14.57 -19.42 25.44
CA ALA A 300 14.32 -19.17 26.87
C ALA A 300 14.17 -17.66 27.17
N ASP A 301 13.84 -16.84 26.17
CA ASP A 301 13.58 -15.41 26.39
C ASP A 301 12.08 -15.19 26.66
N PHE A 302 11.74 -15.04 27.93
CA PHE A 302 10.38 -14.81 28.41
C PHE A 302 9.97 -13.33 28.44
N SER A 303 10.78 -12.43 27.87
CA SER A 303 10.44 -11.03 27.73
C SER A 303 9.42 -10.78 26.59
N PRO A 304 8.73 -9.63 26.59
CA PRO A 304 7.85 -9.19 25.50
C PRO A 304 8.55 -9.19 24.13
N ILE A 305 7.77 -9.32 23.06
CA ILE A 305 8.30 -9.24 21.69
C ILE A 305 8.94 -7.88 21.45
N ASP A 306 8.25 -6.81 21.79
CA ASP A 306 8.76 -5.45 21.81
C ASP A 306 8.68 -4.87 23.24
N PRO A 307 9.79 -4.40 23.83
CA PRO A 307 9.80 -3.83 25.16
C PRO A 307 8.92 -2.58 25.32
N ASN A 308 8.66 -1.88 24.22
CA ASN A 308 7.82 -0.68 24.22
C ASN A 308 6.34 -0.97 23.92
N GLY A 309 5.98 -2.24 23.67
CA GLY A 309 4.61 -2.72 23.62
C GLY A 309 3.68 -1.98 22.68
N THR A 310 3.89 -2.13 21.34
CA THR A 310 3.05 -1.44 20.34
C THR A 310 1.72 -2.18 20.08
N SER A 311 1.53 -3.38 20.62
CA SER A 311 0.31 -4.17 20.47
C SER A 311 -0.03 -4.96 21.72
N TYR A 312 -1.29 -5.40 21.86
CA TYR A 312 -1.72 -6.23 22.99
C TYR A 312 -0.98 -7.57 23.04
N VAL A 313 -0.57 -8.13 21.89
CA VAL A 313 0.14 -9.42 21.84
C VAL A 313 1.50 -9.35 22.54
N ASP A 314 2.13 -8.17 22.60
CA ASP A 314 3.39 -7.95 23.32
C ASP A 314 3.21 -8.12 24.83
N SER A 315 2.06 -7.73 25.37
CA SER A 315 1.76 -7.89 26.81
C SER A 315 1.41 -9.32 27.19
N PHE A 316 0.87 -10.11 26.24
CA PHE A 316 0.37 -11.46 26.50
C PHE A 316 1.39 -12.56 26.24
N TYR A 317 2.29 -12.36 25.26
CA TYR A 317 3.13 -13.44 24.75
C TYR A 317 4.62 -13.07 24.83
N SER A 318 5.43 -14.06 25.26
CA SER A 318 6.88 -13.93 25.27
C SER A 318 7.49 -14.33 23.92
N LYS A 319 8.73 -13.89 23.69
CA LYS A 319 9.55 -14.34 22.55
C LYS A 319 9.71 -15.86 22.53
N ALA A 320 9.93 -16.48 23.70
CA ALA A 320 10.05 -17.94 23.82
C ALA A 320 8.80 -18.68 23.34
N TYR A 321 7.61 -18.22 23.75
CA TYR A 321 6.36 -18.83 23.33
C TYR A 321 6.10 -18.62 21.84
N LEU A 322 6.27 -17.40 21.33
CA LEU A 322 6.10 -17.12 19.90
C LEU A 322 7.09 -17.91 19.03
N ARG A 323 8.35 -18.06 19.50
CA ARG A 323 9.32 -18.94 18.84
C ARG A 323 8.83 -20.38 18.79
N HIS A 324 8.35 -20.92 19.91
CA HIS A 324 7.79 -22.28 19.96
C HIS A 324 6.68 -22.45 18.92
N LEU A 325 5.69 -21.57 18.89
CA LEU A 325 4.59 -21.61 17.91
C LEU A 325 5.09 -21.54 16.47
N THR A 326 6.08 -20.66 16.20
CA THR A 326 6.64 -20.48 14.87
C THR A 326 7.38 -21.73 14.37
N ILE A 327 8.18 -22.37 15.24
CA ILE A 327 8.91 -23.62 14.91
C ILE A 327 7.94 -24.78 14.74
N SER A 328 6.91 -24.87 15.58
CA SER A 328 5.86 -25.89 15.52
C SER A 328 4.86 -25.64 14.36
N LYS A 329 4.98 -24.50 13.64
CA LYS A 329 4.09 -24.10 12.54
C LYS A 329 2.62 -23.96 12.97
N GLU A 330 2.38 -23.57 14.22
CA GLU A 330 1.05 -23.29 14.71
C GLU A 330 0.47 -22.02 14.08
N ILE A 331 -0.81 -22.07 13.73
CA ILE A 331 -1.52 -20.93 13.09
C ILE A 331 -1.49 -19.70 14.01
N LEU A 332 -1.66 -19.91 15.32
CA LEU A 332 -1.62 -18.84 16.31
C LEU A 332 -0.29 -18.05 16.28
N GLY A 333 0.84 -18.72 16.03
CA GLY A 333 2.14 -18.04 15.87
C GLY A 333 2.15 -17.04 14.72
N ALA A 334 1.54 -17.42 13.58
CA ALA A 334 1.42 -16.52 12.42
C ALA A 334 0.45 -15.35 12.68
N GLN A 335 -0.62 -15.58 13.47
CA GLN A 335 -1.57 -14.53 13.86
C GLN A 335 -0.90 -13.51 14.79
N ILE A 336 -0.30 -13.97 15.90
CA ILE A 336 0.42 -13.13 16.88
C ILE A 336 1.46 -12.27 16.14
N ALA A 337 2.31 -12.89 15.32
CA ALA A 337 3.36 -12.20 14.56
C ALA A 337 2.79 -11.17 13.56
N SER A 338 1.64 -11.46 12.91
CA SER A 338 1.00 -10.54 11.97
C SER A 338 0.40 -9.33 12.68
N ILE A 339 -0.29 -9.55 13.82
CA ILE A 339 -0.83 -8.47 14.65
C ILE A 339 0.30 -7.58 15.15
N HIS A 340 1.37 -8.17 15.69
CA HIS A 340 2.54 -7.45 16.16
C HIS A 340 3.13 -6.54 15.05
N ASN A 341 3.47 -7.13 13.88
CA ASN A 341 4.08 -6.35 12.79
C ASN A 341 3.16 -5.25 12.28
N LEU A 342 1.86 -5.51 12.11
CA LEU A 342 0.92 -4.48 11.65
C LEU A 342 0.78 -3.35 12.66
N SER A 343 0.69 -3.68 13.96
CA SER A 343 0.65 -2.67 15.02
C SER A 343 1.92 -1.81 15.02
N PHE A 344 3.09 -2.44 14.83
CA PHE A 344 4.35 -1.73 14.69
C PHE A 344 4.33 -0.74 13.51
N TYR A 345 3.85 -1.16 12.33
CA TYR A 345 3.80 -0.28 11.16
C TYR A 345 2.83 0.91 11.34
N ILE A 346 1.66 0.65 11.93
CA ILE A 346 0.72 1.73 12.27
C ILE A 346 1.29 2.67 13.33
N TRP A 347 1.95 2.13 14.35
CA TRP A 347 2.67 2.93 15.35
C TRP A 347 3.75 3.80 14.71
N LEU A 348 4.57 3.24 13.81
CA LEU A 348 5.68 3.94 13.16
C LEU A 348 5.20 5.19 12.40
N VAL A 349 4.13 5.07 11.61
CA VAL A 349 3.60 6.22 10.85
C VAL A 349 2.86 7.22 11.76
N LYS A 350 2.22 6.76 12.85
CA LYS A 350 1.64 7.64 13.87
C LYS A 350 2.70 8.45 14.61
N GLU A 351 3.82 7.83 14.98
CA GLU A 351 4.95 8.55 15.60
C GLU A 351 5.58 9.53 14.60
N ALA A 352 5.78 9.13 13.34
CA ALA A 352 6.24 10.06 12.31
C ALA A 352 5.33 11.30 12.22
N ARG A 353 4.00 11.10 12.19
CA ARG A 353 3.02 12.18 12.19
C ARG A 353 3.16 13.09 13.42
N LYS A 354 3.29 12.54 14.63
CA LYS A 354 3.47 13.33 15.85
C LYS A 354 4.69 14.22 15.78
N HIS A 355 5.82 13.68 15.33
CA HIS A 355 7.08 14.41 15.18
C HIS A 355 7.04 15.44 14.06
N ILE A 356 6.30 15.19 12.96
CA ILE A 356 6.04 16.21 11.92
C ILE A 356 5.27 17.39 12.52
N ILE A 357 4.21 17.13 13.29
CA ILE A 357 3.40 18.18 13.93
C ILE A 357 4.20 18.93 14.99
N ALA A 358 5.04 18.23 15.75
CA ALA A 358 5.91 18.81 16.76
C ALA A 358 7.09 19.62 16.17
N GLY A 359 7.43 19.40 14.88
CA GLY A 359 8.53 20.10 14.20
C GLY A 359 9.93 19.54 14.53
N ASP A 360 10.00 18.27 14.97
CA ASP A 360 11.25 17.56 15.30
C ASP A 360 11.37 16.21 14.57
N PHE A 361 10.69 16.08 13.42
CA PHE A 361 10.67 14.84 12.64
C PHE A 361 12.05 14.40 12.17
N HIS A 362 12.90 15.33 11.72
CA HIS A 362 14.20 14.97 11.15
C HIS A 362 15.14 14.26 12.16
N PRO A 363 15.39 14.80 13.37
CA PRO A 363 16.22 14.10 14.36
C PRO A 363 15.61 12.78 14.83
N TRP A 364 14.30 12.71 15.03
CA TRP A 364 13.61 11.47 15.38
C TRP A 364 13.73 10.42 14.28
N LYS A 365 13.50 10.80 13.02
CA LYS A 365 13.65 9.91 11.85
C LYS A 365 15.05 9.30 11.78
N THR A 366 16.08 10.14 11.94
CA THR A 366 17.47 9.70 11.86
C THR A 366 17.78 8.62 12.91
N GLU A 367 17.34 8.80 14.15
CA GLU A 367 17.51 7.80 15.19
C GLU A 367 16.68 6.53 14.92
N MET A 368 15.44 6.67 14.45
CA MET A 368 14.58 5.53 14.13
C MET A 368 15.13 4.71 12.96
N VAL A 369 15.63 5.34 11.91
CA VAL A 369 16.29 4.64 10.79
C VAL A 369 17.50 3.85 11.27
N ARG A 370 18.33 4.42 12.16
CA ARG A 370 19.47 3.73 12.78
C ARG A 370 19.01 2.49 13.55
N LYS A 371 17.95 2.59 14.35
CA LYS A 371 17.35 1.46 15.07
C LYS A 371 16.83 0.39 14.10
N MET A 372 16.07 0.78 13.08
CA MET A 372 15.51 -0.17 12.09
C MET A 372 16.56 -0.90 11.26
N ALA A 373 17.78 -0.38 11.15
CA ALA A 373 18.90 -1.09 10.54
C ALA A 373 19.54 -2.15 11.46
N THR A 374 19.19 -2.14 12.75
CA THR A 374 19.82 -3.01 13.77
C THR A 374 19.10 -4.36 13.84
N ARG A 375 19.87 -5.44 13.70
CA ARG A 375 19.39 -6.79 13.97
C ARG A 375 19.66 -7.15 15.44
N LEU A 376 18.61 -7.39 16.18
CA LEU A 376 18.67 -7.79 17.59
C LEU A 376 18.89 -9.28 17.75
#